data_f987cc336cbb9f62bd783547e728e516
#
_entry.id   f987cc336cbb9f62bd783547e728e516
#
_cell.length_a   1.000
_cell.length_b   1.000
_cell.length_c   1.000
_cell.angle_alpha   90.00
_cell.angle_beta   90.00
_cell.angle_gamma   90.00
#
_symmetry.space_group_name_H-M   'P 1'
#
loop_
_entity.id
_entity.type
_entity.pdbx_description
1 polymer ?
#
loop_
_entity_poly.entity_id
_entity_poly.type
_entity_poly.pdbx_seq_one_letter_code
_entity_poly.pdbx_strand_id
1 'polypeptide(L)'
;GYTTKRDEYKTKMPNKKGAPHYLLYRGDISLLNRENFKKNVAVVGLLNPTADIAEREKAFVAEIIKRGGNIISGLALGCDSIAHKTCLENNGKTIAVLPSRLDNILPRENIDLANEIVVKGGLLVTEYYNEPVERFESSARYIERDRLQAYFSNSIVLVASYRHPDKYSEQYPQDGIKRDSGSRHAMKIAGDIGRKRYVLFNKSTDSLNEMFDLNKDLLSDKKNPAKILTGSELDNLMDGKLPGAIPIFE
;
A
#
# COMPACT_ATOMS: atom_id res chain seq x y z
N GLY A 1 -32.89 1.16 -16.80
CA GLY A 1 -31.50 0.81 -16.59
C GLY A 1 -31.43 -0.19 -15.45
N TYR A 2 -30.79 -1.33 -15.68
CA TYR A 2 -30.54 -2.31 -14.61
C TYR A 2 -29.44 -1.77 -13.71
N THR A 3 -29.76 -1.43 -12.46
CA THR A 3 -28.76 -1.21 -11.41
C THR A 3 -28.19 -2.58 -11.03
N THR A 4 -26.87 -2.71 -11.10
CA THR A 4 -26.19 -3.94 -10.64
C THR A 4 -26.14 -3.93 -9.10
N LYS A 5 -26.07 -5.10 -8.45
CA LYS A 5 -25.82 -5.19 -6.98
C LYS A 5 -24.59 -4.40 -6.56
N ARG A 6 -23.59 -4.28 -7.44
CA ARG A 6 -22.39 -3.45 -7.24
C ARG A 6 -22.73 -1.95 -7.13
N ASP A 7 -23.69 -1.48 -7.92
CA ASP A 7 -24.12 -0.07 -7.91
C ASP A 7 -24.96 0.23 -6.66
N GLU A 8 -25.79 -0.73 -6.22
CA GLU A 8 -26.51 -0.63 -4.95
C GLU A 8 -25.56 -0.63 -3.75
N TYR A 9 -24.48 -1.43 -3.77
CA TYR A 9 -23.45 -1.41 -2.75
C TYR A 9 -22.72 -0.07 -2.69
N LYS A 10 -22.34 0.48 -3.84
CA LYS A 10 -21.74 1.82 -3.93
C LYS A 10 -22.65 2.92 -3.42
N THR A 11 -23.97 2.75 -3.54
CA THR A 11 -24.97 3.72 -3.07
C THR A 11 -25.22 3.58 -1.56
N LYS A 12 -25.18 2.35 -1.02
CA LYS A 12 -25.41 2.05 0.40
C LYS A 12 -24.18 2.22 1.28
N MET A 13 -22.98 2.03 0.73
CA MET A 13 -21.73 2.31 1.40
C MET A 13 -21.17 3.63 0.86
N PRO A 14 -21.33 4.73 1.60
CA PRO A 14 -20.65 5.96 1.22
C PRO A 14 -19.17 5.64 1.07
N ASN A 15 -18.59 6.00 -0.09
CA ASN A 15 -17.14 5.87 -0.33
C ASN A 15 -16.41 6.29 0.93
N LYS A 16 -15.76 5.36 1.62
CA LYS A 16 -14.92 5.67 2.78
C LYS A 16 -13.73 6.49 2.29
N LYS A 17 -13.94 7.79 2.14
CA LYS A 17 -12.93 8.73 1.62
C LYS A 17 -12.10 9.38 2.72
N GLY A 18 -12.44 9.18 3.98
CA GLY A 18 -11.86 9.86 5.12
C GLY A 18 -11.08 8.94 6.06
N ALA A 19 -10.70 9.53 7.18
CA ALA A 19 -10.16 8.81 8.32
C ALA A 19 -11.17 7.74 8.80
N PRO A 20 -10.70 6.62 9.35
CA PRO A 20 -11.57 5.59 9.89
C PRO A 20 -12.34 6.10 11.12
N HIS A 21 -13.61 5.70 11.28
CA HIS A 21 -14.38 6.01 12.49
C HIS A 21 -13.93 5.19 13.69
N TYR A 22 -13.38 4.00 13.45
CA TYR A 22 -12.81 3.11 14.45
C TYR A 22 -11.76 2.20 13.79
N LEU A 23 -10.90 1.65 14.60
CA LEU A 23 -9.92 0.65 14.20
C LEU A 23 -9.96 -0.54 15.16
N LEU A 24 -9.97 -1.72 14.61
CA LEU A 24 -9.66 -2.96 15.32
C LEU A 24 -8.18 -3.27 15.09
N TYR A 25 -7.49 -3.70 16.13
CA TYR A 25 -6.06 -3.95 16.02
C TYR A 25 -5.58 -5.12 16.87
N ARG A 26 -4.41 -5.65 16.51
CA ARG A 26 -3.65 -6.64 17.27
C ARG A 26 -2.17 -6.30 17.14
N GLY A 27 -1.47 -6.15 18.27
CA GLY A 27 -0.07 -5.75 18.33
C GLY A 27 0.11 -4.35 18.93
N ASP A 28 1.19 -3.68 18.54
CA ASP A 28 1.59 -2.40 19.11
C ASP A 28 0.93 -1.20 18.41
N ILE A 29 -0.16 -0.70 18.97
CA ILE A 29 -0.88 0.47 18.44
C ILE A 29 -0.07 1.76 18.49
N SER A 30 0.98 1.83 19.32
CA SER A 30 1.83 3.02 19.43
C SER A 30 2.56 3.33 18.10
N LEU A 31 2.70 2.35 17.20
CA LEU A 31 3.26 2.54 15.87
C LEU A 31 2.45 3.52 15.00
N LEU A 32 1.17 3.77 15.34
CA LEU A 32 0.33 4.77 14.68
C LEU A 32 0.28 6.11 15.40
N ASN A 33 0.96 6.27 16.52
CA ASN A 33 0.96 7.54 17.24
C ASN A 33 1.70 8.64 16.44
N ARG A 34 1.56 9.90 16.91
CA ARG A 34 2.12 11.09 16.25
C ARG A 34 3.65 11.04 16.11
N GLU A 35 4.35 10.45 17.07
CA GLU A 35 5.82 10.36 17.09
C GLU A 35 6.32 9.37 16.02
N ASN A 36 5.67 8.22 15.92
CA ASN A 36 6.02 7.19 14.96
C ASN A 36 5.57 7.51 13.52
N PHE A 37 4.56 8.38 13.37
CA PHE A 37 4.04 8.75 12.05
C PHE A 37 5.14 9.17 11.06
N LYS A 38 6.11 9.98 11.50
CA LYS A 38 7.21 10.45 10.65
C LYS A 38 8.08 9.32 10.11
N LYS A 39 8.15 8.21 10.83
CA LYS A 39 8.93 7.02 10.49
C LYS A 39 8.17 6.05 9.59
N ASN A 40 6.85 6.22 9.46
CA ASN A 40 6.00 5.29 8.75
C ASN A 40 6.06 5.52 7.24
N VAL A 41 6.54 4.53 6.51
CA VAL A 41 6.65 4.51 5.04
C VAL A 41 5.74 3.42 4.50
N ALA A 42 4.75 3.79 3.69
CA ALA A 42 3.94 2.81 2.99
C ALA A 42 4.69 2.26 1.76
N VAL A 43 4.63 0.96 1.57
CA VAL A 43 5.21 0.24 0.42
C VAL A 43 4.09 -0.52 -0.27
N VAL A 44 3.91 -0.28 -1.56
CA VAL A 44 2.86 -0.89 -2.38
C VAL A 44 3.43 -1.33 -3.73
N GLY A 45 2.85 -2.37 -4.33
CA GLY A 45 3.35 -2.85 -5.61
C GLY A 45 2.54 -4.01 -6.18
N LEU A 46 3.19 -4.79 -7.03
CA LEU A 46 2.63 -5.93 -7.75
C LEU A 46 2.34 -7.12 -6.83
N LEU A 47 1.29 -7.89 -7.17
CA LEU A 47 1.02 -9.19 -6.55
C LEU A 47 2.05 -10.26 -6.98
N ASN A 48 2.62 -10.13 -8.17
CA ASN A 48 3.59 -11.07 -8.73
C ASN A 48 4.80 -10.31 -9.32
N PRO A 49 5.68 -9.74 -8.48
CA PRO A 49 6.90 -9.08 -8.96
C PRO A 49 7.89 -10.10 -9.51
N THR A 50 8.70 -9.70 -10.50
CA THR A 50 9.85 -10.50 -10.93
C THR A 50 10.93 -10.54 -9.85
N ALA A 51 11.86 -11.47 -9.97
CA ALA A 51 12.97 -11.61 -9.00
C ALA A 51 13.79 -10.30 -8.89
N ASP A 52 14.07 -9.62 -10.00
CA ASP A 52 14.77 -8.34 -10.00
C ASP A 52 13.99 -7.25 -9.24
N ILE A 53 12.69 -7.13 -9.47
CA ILE A 53 11.84 -6.18 -8.74
C ILE A 53 11.84 -6.50 -7.25
N ALA A 54 11.73 -7.79 -6.89
CA ALA A 54 11.74 -8.24 -5.50
C ALA A 54 13.08 -7.92 -4.80
N GLU A 55 14.21 -8.16 -5.44
CA GLU A 55 15.53 -7.85 -4.86
C GLU A 55 15.73 -6.33 -4.68
N ARG A 56 15.29 -5.53 -5.63
CA ARG A 56 15.33 -4.06 -5.51
C ARG A 56 14.44 -3.58 -4.36
N GLU A 57 13.28 -4.20 -4.18
CA GLU A 57 12.38 -3.91 -3.06
C GLU A 57 13.02 -4.26 -1.72
N LYS A 58 13.59 -5.45 -1.57
CA LYS A 58 14.30 -5.86 -0.35
C LYS A 58 15.42 -4.90 0.00
N ALA A 59 16.23 -4.50 -0.99
CA ALA A 59 17.34 -3.59 -0.78
C ALA A 59 16.87 -2.23 -0.20
N PHE A 60 15.83 -1.61 -0.75
CA PHE A 60 15.38 -0.33 -0.26
C PHE A 60 14.63 -0.44 1.08
N VAL A 61 13.85 -1.50 1.31
CA VAL A 61 13.19 -1.74 2.61
C VAL A 61 14.24 -1.91 3.72
N ALA A 62 15.29 -2.69 3.48
CA ALA A 62 16.39 -2.83 4.44
C ALA A 62 17.04 -1.47 4.77
N GLU A 63 17.24 -0.61 3.77
CA GLU A 63 17.76 0.75 3.98
C GLU A 63 16.82 1.66 4.78
N ILE A 64 15.50 1.55 4.60
CA ILE A 64 14.53 2.26 5.44
C ILE A 64 14.66 1.81 6.90
N ILE A 65 14.70 0.50 7.14
CA ILE A 65 14.81 -0.05 8.50
C ILE A 65 16.13 0.37 9.16
N LYS A 66 17.23 0.32 8.46
CA LYS A 66 18.55 0.79 8.94
C LYS A 66 18.53 2.25 9.41
N ARG A 67 17.66 3.08 8.81
CA ARG A 67 17.45 4.48 9.19
C ARG A 67 16.38 4.67 10.27
N GLY A 68 15.87 3.59 10.86
CA GLY A 68 14.86 3.62 11.92
C GLY A 68 13.43 3.88 11.43
N GLY A 69 13.15 3.66 10.15
CA GLY A 69 11.80 3.72 9.59
C GLY A 69 10.96 2.50 9.93
N ASN A 70 9.64 2.64 9.83
CA ASN A 70 8.67 1.55 9.93
C ASN A 70 8.01 1.32 8.56
N ILE A 71 7.65 0.09 8.26
CA ILE A 71 6.97 -0.25 7.01
C ILE A 71 5.46 -0.36 7.24
N ILE A 72 4.67 0.21 6.34
CA ILE A 72 3.23 -0.02 6.24
C ILE A 72 2.95 -0.72 4.92
N SER A 73 2.17 -1.79 4.94
CA SER A 73 1.68 -2.43 3.73
C SER A 73 0.36 -3.17 3.97
N GLY A 74 -0.17 -3.79 2.93
CA GLY A 74 -1.51 -4.36 2.97
C GLY A 74 -1.59 -5.86 3.21
N LEU A 75 -0.48 -6.52 3.46
CA LEU A 75 -0.39 -7.97 3.65
C LEU A 75 -0.86 -8.79 2.42
N ALA A 76 -0.95 -8.19 1.23
CA ALA A 76 -1.23 -8.93 0.00
C ALA A 76 -0.03 -9.83 -0.39
N LEU A 77 -0.23 -10.71 -1.38
CA LEU A 77 0.88 -11.44 -1.99
C LEU A 77 1.83 -10.48 -2.72
N GLY A 78 3.03 -10.93 -3.04
CA GLY A 78 4.02 -10.17 -3.78
C GLY A 78 4.66 -9.05 -2.96
N CYS A 79 4.67 -7.83 -3.47
CA CYS A 79 5.40 -6.72 -2.87
C CYS A 79 5.01 -6.46 -1.41
N ASP A 80 3.73 -6.51 -1.04
CA ASP A 80 3.32 -6.30 0.35
C ASP A 80 3.97 -7.32 1.30
N SER A 81 3.95 -8.61 0.90
CA SER A 81 4.58 -9.68 1.68
C SER A 81 6.10 -9.56 1.74
N ILE A 82 6.73 -9.15 0.64
CA ILE A 82 8.18 -8.93 0.57
C ILE A 82 8.56 -7.80 1.52
N ALA A 83 7.83 -6.67 1.49
CA ALA A 83 8.09 -5.54 2.37
C ALA A 83 8.00 -5.93 3.86
N HIS A 84 6.95 -6.66 4.25
CA HIS A 84 6.78 -7.12 5.63
C HIS A 84 7.91 -8.09 6.05
N LYS A 85 8.19 -9.12 5.24
CA LYS A 85 9.24 -10.12 5.53
C LYS A 85 10.60 -9.47 5.66
N THR A 86 10.98 -8.64 4.69
CA THR A 86 12.26 -7.93 4.72
C THR A 86 12.38 -7.01 5.93
N CYS A 87 11.29 -6.34 6.30
CA CYS A 87 11.26 -5.52 7.51
C CYS A 87 11.55 -6.37 8.77
N LEU A 88 10.89 -7.51 8.92
CA LEU A 88 11.08 -8.41 10.08
C LEU A 88 12.45 -9.08 10.10
N GLU A 89 13.01 -9.43 8.96
CA GLU A 89 14.37 -9.97 8.80
C GLU A 89 15.44 -8.95 9.23
N ASN A 90 15.18 -7.66 9.08
CA ASN A 90 16.05 -6.58 9.50
C ASN A 90 15.70 -6.00 10.89
N ASN A 91 14.93 -6.74 11.71
CA ASN A 91 14.49 -6.34 13.06
C ASN A 91 13.70 -5.02 13.10
N GLY A 92 13.05 -4.67 12.00
CA GLY A 92 12.20 -3.50 11.87
C GLY A 92 10.79 -3.71 12.44
N LYS A 93 10.03 -2.62 12.50
CA LYS A 93 8.60 -2.64 12.87
C LYS A 93 7.75 -2.45 11.64
N THR A 94 6.70 -3.26 11.52
CA THR A 94 5.79 -3.17 10.37
C THR A 94 4.33 -3.21 10.78
N ILE A 95 3.50 -2.53 10.00
CA ILE A 95 2.08 -2.34 10.19
C ILE A 95 1.36 -2.93 8.99
N ALA A 96 0.56 -3.96 9.20
CA ALA A 96 -0.27 -4.56 8.16
C ALA A 96 -1.70 -4.02 8.24
N VAL A 97 -2.16 -3.42 7.16
CA VAL A 97 -3.53 -2.91 7.02
C VAL A 97 -4.37 -3.95 6.28
N LEU A 98 -5.38 -4.51 6.93
CA LEU A 98 -6.10 -5.66 6.44
C LEU A 98 -7.43 -5.31 5.77
N PRO A 99 -7.83 -6.01 4.68
CA PRO A 99 -9.15 -5.91 4.07
C PRO A 99 -10.18 -6.84 4.75
N SER A 100 -9.76 -7.57 5.77
CA SER A 100 -10.52 -8.61 6.46
C SER A 100 -10.53 -8.41 7.97
N ARG A 101 -11.27 -9.24 8.67
CA ARG A 101 -11.26 -9.29 10.14
C ARG A 101 -9.91 -9.78 10.67
N LEU A 102 -9.59 -9.44 11.92
CA LEU A 102 -8.37 -9.90 12.60
C LEU A 102 -8.32 -11.41 12.89
N ASP A 103 -9.47 -12.05 12.96
CA ASP A 103 -9.61 -13.50 13.18
C ASP A 103 -9.79 -14.30 11.87
N ASN A 104 -9.89 -13.62 10.73
CA ASN A 104 -9.94 -14.20 9.40
C ASN A 104 -8.99 -13.48 8.43
N ILE A 105 -7.69 -13.70 8.63
CA ILE A 105 -6.63 -13.06 7.85
C ILE A 105 -6.69 -13.47 6.38
N LEU A 106 -6.65 -12.48 5.50
CA LEU A 106 -6.57 -12.67 4.05
C LEU A 106 -5.36 -11.90 3.47
N PRO A 107 -4.65 -12.49 2.49
CA PRO A 107 -4.79 -13.86 1.97
C PRO A 107 -4.35 -14.91 3.01
N ARG A 108 -4.87 -16.13 2.90
CA ARG A 108 -4.57 -17.20 3.89
C ARG A 108 -3.11 -17.62 3.92
N GLU A 109 -2.43 -17.48 2.80
CA GLU A 109 -1.00 -17.73 2.64
C GLU A 109 -0.13 -16.85 3.57
N ASN A 110 -0.67 -15.73 4.02
CA ASN A 110 0.04 -14.76 4.87
C ASN A 110 -0.37 -14.80 6.34
N ILE A 111 -1.10 -15.83 6.80
CA ILE A 111 -1.51 -15.99 8.20
C ILE A 111 -0.27 -16.06 9.11
N ASP A 112 0.72 -16.86 8.74
CA ASP A 112 1.95 -16.99 9.54
C ASP A 112 2.74 -15.69 9.58
N LEU A 113 2.83 -14.98 8.47
CA LEU A 113 3.45 -13.65 8.40
C LEU A 113 2.71 -12.65 9.30
N ALA A 114 1.37 -12.65 9.30
CA ALA A 114 0.58 -11.79 10.17
C ALA A 114 0.85 -12.06 11.65
N ASN A 115 0.95 -13.33 12.04
CA ASN A 115 1.29 -13.72 13.41
C ASN A 115 2.73 -13.30 13.78
N GLU A 116 3.69 -13.49 12.88
CA GLU A 116 5.08 -13.08 13.08
C GLU A 116 5.19 -11.55 13.25
N ILE A 117 4.45 -10.75 12.47
CA ILE A 117 4.37 -9.30 12.63
C ILE A 117 4.02 -8.94 14.08
N VAL A 118 2.99 -9.54 14.64
CA VAL A 118 2.55 -9.25 16.01
C VAL A 118 3.60 -9.70 17.03
N VAL A 119 4.12 -10.92 16.91
CA VAL A 119 5.13 -11.48 17.83
C VAL A 119 6.39 -10.62 17.87
N LYS A 120 6.81 -10.08 16.74
CA LYS A 120 7.96 -9.18 16.63
C LYS A 120 7.66 -7.71 16.98
N GLY A 121 6.47 -7.43 17.57
CA GLY A 121 6.07 -6.11 18.06
C GLY A 121 5.65 -5.16 16.93
N GLY A 122 5.13 -5.69 15.85
CA GLY A 122 4.43 -4.94 14.81
C GLY A 122 2.94 -4.84 15.10
N LEU A 123 2.16 -4.44 14.10
CA LEU A 123 0.75 -4.12 14.24
C LEU A 123 -0.07 -4.65 13.07
N LEU A 124 -1.23 -5.26 13.37
CA LEU A 124 -2.29 -5.51 12.42
C LEU A 124 -3.45 -4.56 12.69
N VAL A 125 -3.99 -3.91 11.66
CA VAL A 125 -5.15 -3.02 11.79
C VAL A 125 -6.18 -3.27 10.70
N THR A 126 -7.45 -3.09 11.04
CA THR A 126 -8.57 -3.18 10.10
C THR A 126 -9.74 -2.31 10.56
N GLU A 127 -10.62 -1.98 9.62
CA GLU A 127 -11.94 -1.39 9.90
C GLU A 127 -13.09 -2.42 9.84
N TYR A 128 -12.77 -3.69 9.60
CA TYR A 128 -13.79 -4.71 9.35
C TYR A 128 -13.96 -5.62 10.56
N TYR A 129 -15.18 -5.64 11.12
CA TYR A 129 -15.61 -6.51 12.22
C TYR A 129 -16.51 -7.67 11.74
N ASN A 130 -17.00 -7.60 10.48
CA ASN A 130 -17.90 -8.59 9.88
C ASN A 130 -17.30 -9.19 8.61
N GLU A 131 -17.79 -10.37 8.23
CA GLU A 131 -17.47 -10.96 6.92
C GLU A 131 -18.17 -10.19 5.80
N PRO A 132 -17.56 -10.14 4.59
CA PRO A 132 -18.26 -9.61 3.42
C PRO A 132 -19.46 -10.50 3.09
N VAL A 133 -20.60 -9.89 2.83
CA VAL A 133 -21.83 -10.62 2.49
C VAL A 133 -21.77 -11.12 1.05
N GLU A 134 -21.09 -10.38 0.18
CA GLU A 134 -21.02 -10.68 -1.25
C GLU A 134 -19.57 -10.63 -1.76
N ARG A 135 -19.28 -11.39 -2.82
CA ARG A 135 -17.92 -11.47 -3.40
C ARG A 135 -17.37 -10.11 -3.87
N PHE A 136 -18.26 -9.25 -4.40
CA PHE A 136 -17.84 -7.91 -4.83
C PHE A 136 -17.49 -6.99 -3.64
N GLU A 137 -18.12 -7.19 -2.48
CA GLU A 137 -17.77 -6.47 -1.23
C GLU A 137 -16.35 -6.83 -0.79
N SER A 138 -16.00 -8.12 -0.87
CA SER A 138 -14.64 -8.55 -0.60
C SER A 138 -13.62 -7.80 -1.46
N SER A 139 -13.86 -7.68 -2.77
CA SER A 139 -12.97 -6.93 -3.67
C SER A 139 -12.95 -5.43 -3.36
N ALA A 140 -14.09 -4.85 -2.98
CA ALA A 140 -14.18 -3.43 -2.62
C ALA A 140 -13.36 -3.12 -1.35
N ARG A 141 -13.34 -4.02 -0.37
CA ARG A 141 -12.59 -3.86 0.87
C ARG A 141 -11.07 -3.73 0.64
N TYR A 142 -10.51 -4.41 -0.36
CA TYR A 142 -9.11 -4.22 -0.73
C TYR A 142 -8.83 -2.78 -1.19
N ILE A 143 -9.71 -2.21 -2.03
CA ILE A 143 -9.59 -0.84 -2.52
C ILE A 143 -9.80 0.18 -1.39
N GLU A 144 -10.82 -0.04 -0.54
CA GLU A 144 -11.12 0.85 0.59
C GLU A 144 -9.99 0.87 1.62
N ARG A 145 -9.39 -0.29 1.89
CA ARG A 145 -8.26 -0.44 2.81
C ARG A 145 -7.01 0.34 2.35
N ASP A 146 -6.78 0.42 1.03
CA ASP A 146 -5.58 1.07 0.46
C ASP A 146 -5.45 2.53 0.91
N ARG A 147 -6.57 3.22 1.20
CA ARG A 147 -6.51 4.58 1.73
C ARG A 147 -5.83 4.66 3.10
N LEU A 148 -6.00 3.64 3.94
CA LEU A 148 -5.41 3.62 5.27
C LEU A 148 -3.89 3.50 5.22
N GLN A 149 -3.33 2.82 4.22
CA GLN A 149 -1.89 2.80 4.01
C GLN A 149 -1.35 4.23 3.80
N ALA A 150 -2.06 5.04 3.00
CA ALA A 150 -1.71 6.44 2.79
C ALA A 150 -1.95 7.32 4.03
N TYR A 151 -3.05 7.09 4.77
CA TYR A 151 -3.36 7.87 5.98
C TYR A 151 -2.37 7.62 7.11
N PHE A 152 -1.91 6.39 7.31
CA PHE A 152 -0.99 6.02 8.39
C PHE A 152 0.48 6.27 8.08
N SER A 153 0.81 6.65 6.86
CA SER A 153 2.19 6.88 6.41
C SER A 153 2.52 8.35 6.20
N ASN A 154 3.75 8.70 6.44
CA ASN A 154 4.33 9.99 6.08
C ASN A 154 4.63 10.08 4.58
N SER A 155 5.09 8.99 4.01
CA SER A 155 5.40 8.86 2.59
C SER A 155 4.97 7.49 2.06
N ILE A 156 4.79 7.39 0.76
CA ILE A 156 4.44 6.14 0.08
C ILE A 156 5.38 5.88 -1.09
N VAL A 157 5.82 4.62 -1.21
CA VAL A 157 6.71 4.15 -2.28
C VAL A 157 5.96 3.11 -3.11
N LEU A 158 5.87 3.35 -4.41
CA LEU A 158 5.43 2.37 -5.39
C LEU A 158 6.64 1.60 -5.90
N VAL A 159 6.67 0.29 -5.67
CA VAL A 159 7.72 -0.60 -6.18
C VAL A 159 7.61 -0.71 -7.69
N ALA A 160 6.55 -1.34 -8.17
CA ALA A 160 6.18 -1.44 -9.57
C ALA A 160 4.67 -1.72 -9.68
N SER A 161 4.02 -1.26 -10.73
CA SER A 161 2.62 -1.57 -11.02
C SER A 161 2.29 -1.34 -12.47
N TYR A 162 1.40 -2.19 -13.00
CA TYR A 162 0.77 -1.95 -14.28
C TYR A 162 -0.12 -0.70 -14.22
N ARG A 163 -0.36 -0.09 -15.37
CA ARG A 163 -1.36 0.95 -15.56
C ARG A 163 -2.78 0.38 -15.41
N HIS A 164 -3.79 1.25 -15.26
CA HIS A 164 -5.18 0.82 -15.23
C HIS A 164 -5.56 0.02 -16.47
N PRO A 165 -6.25 -1.13 -16.34
CA PRO A 165 -6.58 -1.99 -17.48
C PRO A 165 -7.29 -1.28 -18.64
N ASP A 166 -8.19 -0.32 -18.36
CA ASP A 166 -8.92 0.43 -19.40
C ASP A 166 -8.00 1.24 -20.32
N LYS A 167 -6.76 1.50 -19.90
CA LYS A 167 -5.76 2.22 -20.71
C LYS A 167 -4.99 1.30 -21.68
N TYR A 168 -5.20 -0.01 -21.57
CA TYR A 168 -4.58 -1.02 -22.44
C TYR A 168 -5.53 -1.55 -23.53
N SER A 169 -6.83 -1.21 -23.46
CA SER A 169 -7.87 -1.83 -24.28
C SER A 169 -7.65 -1.76 -25.80
N GLU A 170 -6.81 -0.83 -26.28
CA GLU A 170 -6.48 -0.68 -27.70
C GLU A 170 -5.09 -1.25 -28.08
N GLN A 171 -4.21 -1.49 -27.11
CA GLN A 171 -2.80 -1.81 -27.38
C GLN A 171 -2.36 -3.23 -27.03
N TYR A 172 -3.09 -3.93 -26.15
CA TYR A 172 -2.66 -5.24 -25.70
C TYR A 172 -3.67 -6.31 -26.08
N PRO A 173 -3.22 -7.34 -26.83
CA PRO A 173 -4.05 -8.49 -27.16
C PRO A 173 -4.46 -9.24 -25.87
N GLN A 174 -5.46 -10.08 -25.99
CA GLN A 174 -5.90 -10.97 -24.92
C GLN A 174 -4.84 -12.07 -24.68
N ASP A 175 -3.72 -11.69 -24.12
CA ASP A 175 -2.57 -12.55 -23.84
C ASP A 175 -2.73 -13.39 -22.54
N GLY A 176 -3.86 -13.27 -21.86
CA GLY A 176 -4.13 -13.95 -20.60
C GLY A 176 -3.39 -13.39 -19.40
N ILE A 177 -2.59 -12.34 -19.56
CA ILE A 177 -1.83 -11.72 -18.48
C ILE A 177 -2.78 -10.87 -17.62
N LYS A 178 -2.87 -11.21 -16.34
CA LYS A 178 -3.60 -10.39 -15.36
C LYS A 178 -2.73 -9.22 -14.91
N ARG A 179 -2.95 -8.05 -15.50
CA ARG A 179 -2.26 -6.82 -15.14
C ARG A 179 -2.85 -6.23 -13.85
N ASP A 180 -2.13 -6.40 -12.74
CA ASP A 180 -2.54 -5.84 -11.44
C ASP A 180 -2.16 -4.36 -11.35
N SER A 181 -3.14 -3.54 -11.02
CA SER A 181 -2.99 -2.09 -10.85
C SER A 181 -3.65 -1.58 -9.55
N GLY A 182 -3.84 -2.45 -8.57
CA GLY A 182 -4.46 -2.13 -7.27
C GLY A 182 -3.75 -0.97 -6.57
N SER A 183 -2.44 -0.95 -6.58
CA SER A 183 -1.59 0.08 -5.96
C SER A 183 -1.89 1.52 -6.38
N ARG A 184 -2.55 1.73 -7.55
CA ARG A 184 -2.97 3.07 -8.00
C ARG A 184 -3.89 3.77 -7.01
N HIS A 185 -4.71 3.02 -6.25
CA HIS A 185 -5.66 3.58 -5.29
C HIS A 185 -4.91 4.22 -4.12
N ALA A 186 -3.96 3.50 -3.52
CA ALA A 186 -3.12 4.02 -2.46
C ALA A 186 -2.30 5.24 -2.92
N MET A 187 -1.67 5.15 -4.11
CA MET A 187 -0.87 6.24 -4.68
C MET A 187 -1.71 7.48 -5.00
N LYS A 188 -2.94 7.29 -5.52
CA LYS A 188 -3.86 8.41 -5.78
C LYS A 188 -4.24 9.11 -4.48
N ILE A 189 -4.70 8.36 -3.48
CA ILE A 189 -5.12 8.93 -2.20
C ILE A 189 -3.96 9.62 -1.51
N ALA A 190 -2.76 9.04 -1.52
CA ALA A 190 -1.56 9.68 -1.00
C ALA A 190 -1.32 11.05 -1.64
N GLY A 191 -1.49 11.17 -2.97
CA GLY A 191 -1.43 12.44 -3.67
C GLY A 191 -2.52 13.43 -3.25
N ASP A 192 -3.77 12.96 -3.13
CA ASP A 192 -4.93 13.79 -2.77
C ASP A 192 -4.81 14.37 -1.35
N ILE A 193 -4.15 13.66 -0.41
CA ILE A 193 -3.92 14.11 0.98
C ILE A 193 -2.53 14.70 1.22
N GLY A 194 -1.77 14.97 0.15
CA GLY A 194 -0.48 15.64 0.22
C GLY A 194 0.67 14.83 0.80
N ARG A 195 0.62 13.48 0.74
CA ARG A 195 1.76 12.63 1.10
C ARG A 195 2.85 12.68 0.04
N LYS A 196 4.11 12.58 0.47
CA LYS A 196 5.23 12.42 -0.46
C LYS A 196 5.11 11.08 -1.18
N ARG A 197 5.13 11.11 -2.51
CA ARG A 197 5.03 9.93 -3.35
C ARG A 197 6.35 9.65 -4.03
N TYR A 198 6.82 8.43 -3.90
CA TYR A 198 8.05 7.94 -4.53
C TYR A 198 7.76 6.72 -5.38
N VAL A 199 8.62 6.48 -6.36
CA VAL A 199 8.61 5.28 -7.19
C VAL A 199 10.01 4.69 -7.27
N LEU A 200 10.12 3.37 -7.28
CA LEU A 200 11.34 2.70 -7.73
C LEU A 200 11.31 2.72 -9.25
N PHE A 201 12.32 3.32 -9.87
CA PHE A 201 12.40 3.40 -11.32
C PHE A 201 13.81 3.67 -11.79
N ASN A 202 14.30 2.80 -12.67
CA ASN A 202 15.55 3.00 -13.39
C ASN A 202 15.25 3.29 -14.85
N LYS A 203 15.58 4.50 -15.32
CA LYS A 203 15.27 4.96 -16.67
C LYS A 203 15.88 4.07 -17.76
N SER A 204 17.03 3.45 -17.52
CA SER A 204 17.71 2.62 -18.52
C SER A 204 17.12 1.21 -18.65
N THR A 205 16.58 0.63 -17.59
CA THR A 205 16.07 -0.75 -17.60
C THR A 205 14.55 -0.86 -17.61
N ASP A 206 13.85 0.09 -16.96
CA ASP A 206 12.42 -0.03 -16.70
C ASP A 206 11.53 0.69 -17.74
N SER A 207 12.12 1.53 -18.59
CA SER A 207 11.36 2.40 -19.53
C SER A 207 10.47 1.63 -20.50
N LEU A 208 10.89 0.46 -20.93
CA LEU A 208 10.15 -0.41 -21.86
C LEU A 208 9.35 -1.52 -21.16
N ASN A 209 9.48 -1.65 -19.84
CA ASN A 209 8.80 -2.68 -19.08
C ASN A 209 7.41 -2.18 -18.62
N GLU A 210 6.35 -2.87 -19.04
CA GLU A 210 4.95 -2.52 -18.70
C GLU A 210 4.64 -2.64 -17.19
N MET A 211 5.39 -3.45 -16.43
CA MET A 211 5.27 -3.53 -14.97
C MET A 211 5.58 -2.21 -14.27
N PHE A 212 6.19 -1.25 -14.94
CA PHE A 212 6.48 0.09 -14.44
C PHE A 212 5.62 1.20 -15.09
N ASP A 213 4.56 0.85 -15.79
CA ASP A 213 3.74 1.84 -16.49
C ASP A 213 3.07 2.85 -15.54
N LEU A 214 2.58 2.39 -14.38
CA LEU A 214 2.05 3.30 -13.38
C LEU A 214 3.15 4.19 -12.79
N ASN A 215 4.36 3.66 -12.61
CA ASN A 215 5.51 4.44 -12.13
C ASN A 215 5.82 5.59 -13.11
N LYS A 216 5.82 5.30 -14.41
CA LYS A 216 6.01 6.30 -15.48
C LYS A 216 4.89 7.36 -15.49
N ASP A 217 3.63 6.94 -15.33
CA ASP A 217 2.48 7.84 -15.26
C ASP A 217 2.60 8.80 -14.06
N LEU A 218 2.98 8.28 -12.90
CA LEU A 218 3.15 9.08 -11.68
C LEU A 218 4.32 10.06 -11.77
N LEU A 219 5.41 9.70 -12.42
CA LEU A 219 6.54 10.60 -12.69
C LEU A 219 6.16 11.75 -13.62
N SER A 220 5.24 11.52 -14.55
CA SER A 220 4.75 12.50 -15.53
C SER A 220 3.49 13.25 -15.09
N ASP A 221 2.98 13.01 -13.89
CA ASP A 221 1.80 13.71 -13.36
C ASP A 221 2.07 15.20 -13.21
N LYS A 222 1.41 16.03 -14.03
CA LYS A 222 1.63 17.48 -14.07
C LYS A 222 1.18 18.19 -12.78
N LYS A 223 0.26 17.64 -12.03
CA LYS A 223 -0.31 18.28 -10.83
C LYS A 223 0.47 17.95 -9.57
N ASN A 224 0.89 16.71 -9.43
CA ASN A 224 1.58 16.23 -8.27
C ASN A 224 2.51 15.06 -8.65
N PRO A 225 3.67 15.34 -9.27
CA PRO A 225 4.58 14.27 -9.72
C PRO A 225 5.15 13.50 -8.54
N ALA A 226 5.25 12.18 -8.68
CA ALA A 226 6.06 11.37 -7.79
C ALA A 226 7.55 11.60 -8.08
N LYS A 227 8.41 11.28 -7.12
CA LYS A 227 9.86 11.33 -7.29
C LYS A 227 10.44 9.94 -7.46
N ILE A 228 11.53 9.82 -8.21
CA ILE A 228 12.31 8.58 -8.22
C ILE A 228 13.00 8.46 -6.86
N LEU A 229 12.83 7.30 -6.20
CA LEU A 229 13.53 7.01 -4.96
C LEU A 229 15.01 6.72 -5.24
N THR A 230 15.87 7.61 -4.78
CA THR A 230 17.33 7.49 -4.85
C THR A 230 17.91 7.39 -3.44
N GLY A 231 19.19 7.07 -3.32
CA GLY A 231 19.86 7.05 -2.02
C GLY A 231 19.75 8.37 -1.25
N SER A 232 19.80 9.51 -1.95
CA SER A 232 19.65 10.85 -1.36
C SER A 232 18.21 11.17 -0.94
N GLU A 233 17.20 10.52 -1.53
CA GLU A 233 15.79 10.72 -1.15
C GLU A 233 15.34 9.81 0.00
N LEU A 234 16.14 8.79 0.38
CA LEU A 234 15.80 7.90 1.50
C LEU A 234 15.62 8.65 2.82
N ASP A 235 16.45 9.64 3.10
CA ASP A 235 16.34 10.45 4.32
C ASP A 235 15.06 11.31 4.28
N ASN A 236 14.66 11.78 3.11
CA ASN A 236 13.44 12.56 2.90
C ASN A 236 12.14 11.76 3.08
N LEU A 237 12.18 10.41 3.05
CA LEU A 237 10.99 9.58 3.32
C LEU A 237 10.43 9.83 4.72
N MET A 238 11.31 10.08 5.69
CA MET A 238 10.97 10.21 7.10
C MET A 238 10.99 11.66 7.61
N ASP A 239 11.40 12.62 6.76
CA ASP A 239 11.47 14.06 7.07
C ASP A 239 10.12 14.76 6.81
N GLY A 240 9.02 14.26 7.35
CA GLY A 240 7.71 14.87 7.16
C GLY A 240 7.39 15.95 8.20
N LYS A 241 6.89 17.12 7.75
CA LYS A 241 6.04 17.95 8.60
C LYS A 241 4.80 17.13 8.91
N LEU A 242 4.46 17.00 10.21
CA LEU A 242 3.19 16.39 10.61
C LEU A 242 2.07 17.11 9.85
N PRO A 243 1.17 16.38 9.16
CA PRO A 243 -0.04 17.01 8.68
C PRO A 243 -0.75 17.63 9.87
N GLY A 244 -1.39 18.77 9.68
CA GLY A 244 -2.31 19.30 10.67
C GLY A 244 -3.25 18.20 11.13
N ALA A 245 -3.63 18.21 12.41
CA ALA A 245 -4.34 17.18 13.17
C ALA A 245 -4.72 15.93 12.36
N ILE A 246 -4.08 14.79 12.62
CA ILE A 246 -4.60 13.51 12.15
C ILE A 246 -5.80 13.24 13.06
N PRO A 247 -7.06 13.26 12.56
CA PRO A 247 -8.25 13.19 13.42
C PRO A 247 -8.41 11.86 14.18
N ILE A 248 -7.42 10.98 14.10
CA ILE A 248 -7.46 9.60 14.63
C ILE A 248 -6.96 9.53 16.08
N PHE A 249 -6.32 10.59 16.60
CA PHE A 249 -5.61 10.56 17.88
C PHE A 249 -5.75 11.86 18.71
N GLU A 250 -6.89 12.57 18.58
CA GLU A 250 -7.29 13.57 19.59
C GLU A 250 -8.07 12.90 20.70
#